data_cf17ad31ba48164bfc3e4e4cfb5e401f
#
_entry.id   cf17ad31ba48164bfc3e4e4cfb5e401f
#
_cell.length_a   1.000
_cell.length_b   1.000
_cell.length_c   1.000
_cell.angle_alpha   90.00
_cell.angle_beta   90.00
_cell.angle_gamma   90.00
#
_symmetry.space_group_name_H-M   'P 1'
#
loop_
_entity.id
_entity.type
_entity.pdbx_description
1 polymer ?
#
loop_
_entity_poly.entity_id
_entity_poly.type
_entity_poly.pdbx_seq_one_letter_code
_entity_poly.pdbx_strand_id
1 'polypeptide(L)'
;PCAPEDNVPVYRLMGAIFGRRAESERLVTALEAALAEARALGAALPRERVLYLIWREPWMTVGQGTSIAAMLATVGWDTCAALSEPRYPAFEWNTAPWLSEVRRVLLSSEPYRFRERHLEEVRHLSGQPSSLIDGEMASWYGSRAIDGLRYLAALRRSLAAE
;
A
#
# COMPACT_ATOMS: atom_id res chain seq x y z
N PRO A 1 14.40 0.80 3.89
CA PRO A 1 13.37 -0.09 4.41
C PRO A 1 12.45 -0.54 3.29
N CYS A 2 12.19 -1.85 3.23
CA CYS A 2 11.28 -2.42 2.25
C CYS A 2 9.97 -2.92 2.90
N ALA A 3 9.97 -3.09 4.21
CA ALA A 3 8.83 -3.51 4.99
C ALA A 3 8.56 -2.53 6.16
N PRO A 4 7.32 -2.44 6.66
CA PRO A 4 6.98 -1.54 7.77
C PRO A 4 7.85 -1.74 9.02
N GLU A 5 8.17 -2.96 9.38
CA GLU A 5 9.01 -3.31 10.52
C GLU A 5 10.46 -2.80 10.42
N ASP A 6 10.95 -2.51 9.22
CA ASP A 6 12.29 -1.94 9.01
C ASP A 6 12.43 -0.53 9.63
N ASN A 7 11.33 0.11 10.00
CA ASN A 7 11.35 1.38 10.72
C ASN A 7 11.81 1.22 12.17
N VAL A 8 11.70 0.05 12.79
CA VAL A 8 12.10 -0.18 14.19
C VAL A 8 13.57 0.15 14.42
N PRO A 9 14.54 -0.44 13.67
CA PRO A 9 15.95 -0.09 13.84
C PRO A 9 16.24 1.38 13.49
N VAL A 10 15.48 1.97 12.56
CA VAL A 10 15.62 3.40 12.21
C VAL A 10 15.21 4.28 13.38
N TYR A 11 14.07 4.04 14.03
CA TYR A 11 13.63 4.80 15.20
C TYR A 11 14.66 4.71 16.33
N ARG A 12 15.17 3.51 16.65
CA ARG A 12 16.18 3.30 17.69
C ARG A 12 17.48 4.00 17.37
N LEU A 13 17.94 3.95 16.13
CA LEU A 13 19.15 4.67 15.70
C LEU A 13 18.98 6.18 15.87
N MET A 14 17.88 6.75 15.40
CA MET A 14 17.59 8.18 15.54
C MET A 14 17.46 8.58 17.03
N GLY A 15 16.77 7.76 17.83
CA GLY A 15 16.68 7.96 19.28
C GLY A 15 18.04 7.97 19.99
N ALA A 16 18.99 7.14 19.53
CA ALA A 16 20.34 7.12 20.06
C ALA A 16 21.15 8.37 19.65
N ILE A 17 21.08 8.75 18.36
CA ILE A 17 21.79 9.92 17.81
C ILE A 17 21.34 11.22 18.50
N PHE A 18 20.04 11.40 18.70
CA PHE A 18 19.45 12.62 19.26
C PHE A 18 19.24 12.58 20.78
N GLY A 19 19.65 11.50 21.46
CA GLY A 19 19.43 11.36 22.91
C GLY A 19 17.94 11.23 23.30
N ARG A 20 17.11 10.72 22.39
CA ARG A 20 15.63 10.61 22.53
C ARG A 20 15.17 9.15 22.59
N ARG A 21 15.85 8.33 23.37
CA ARG A 21 15.55 6.89 23.44
C ARG A 21 14.11 6.59 23.88
N ALA A 22 13.61 7.33 24.87
CA ALA A 22 12.24 7.11 25.36
C ALA A 22 11.18 7.39 24.29
N GLU A 23 11.37 8.45 23.51
CA GLU A 23 10.49 8.78 22.40
C GLU A 23 10.58 7.76 21.26
N SER A 24 11.78 7.27 20.97
CA SER A 24 11.95 6.23 19.93
C SER A 24 11.29 4.91 20.32
N GLU A 25 11.36 4.48 21.57
CA GLU A 25 10.67 3.26 22.03
C GLU A 25 9.14 3.43 22.04
N ARG A 26 8.61 4.64 22.27
CA ARG A 26 7.18 4.92 22.08
C ARG A 26 6.76 4.75 20.62
N LEU A 27 7.58 5.21 19.67
CA LEU A 27 7.32 5.00 18.23
C LEU A 27 7.39 3.52 17.86
N VAL A 28 8.34 2.78 18.39
CA VAL A 28 8.44 1.32 18.19
C VAL A 28 7.16 0.63 18.68
N THR A 29 6.75 0.90 19.91
CA THR A 29 5.51 0.31 20.48
C THR A 29 4.28 0.66 19.64
N ALA A 30 4.16 1.92 19.20
CA ALA A 30 3.04 2.36 18.38
C ALA A 30 3.03 1.70 16.99
N LEU A 31 4.20 1.54 16.37
CA LEU A 31 4.34 0.84 15.09
C LEU A 31 3.96 -0.65 15.22
N GLU A 32 4.49 -1.33 16.23
CA GLU A 32 4.21 -2.75 16.48
C GLU A 32 2.71 -2.99 16.73
N ALA A 33 2.06 -2.11 17.48
CA ALA A 33 0.61 -2.18 17.72
C ALA A 33 -0.19 -1.97 16.42
N ALA A 34 0.14 -0.95 15.63
CA ALA A 34 -0.53 -0.69 14.35
C ALA A 34 -0.32 -1.83 13.35
N LEU A 35 0.89 -2.41 13.33
CA LEU A 35 1.23 -3.54 12.45
C LEU A 35 0.47 -4.81 12.87
N ALA A 36 0.37 -5.09 14.17
CA ALA A 36 -0.39 -6.21 14.70
C ALA A 36 -1.89 -6.09 14.34
N GLU A 37 -2.47 -4.89 14.47
CA GLU A 37 -3.86 -4.63 14.09
C GLU A 37 -4.09 -4.82 12.59
N ALA A 38 -3.23 -4.26 11.75
CA ALA A 38 -3.32 -4.40 10.29
C ALA A 38 -3.23 -5.88 9.86
N ARG A 39 -2.28 -6.63 10.41
CA ARG A 39 -2.08 -8.05 10.13
C ARG A 39 -3.24 -8.92 10.63
N ALA A 40 -3.79 -8.63 11.80
CA ALA A 40 -4.96 -9.34 12.31
C ALA A 40 -6.16 -9.15 11.39
N LEU A 41 -6.39 -7.93 10.89
CA LEU A 41 -7.43 -7.65 9.90
C LEU A 41 -7.15 -8.39 8.58
N GLY A 42 -5.92 -8.31 8.07
CA GLY A 42 -5.52 -8.99 6.84
C GLY A 42 -5.67 -10.52 6.91
N ALA A 43 -5.49 -11.12 8.09
CA ALA A 43 -5.71 -12.54 8.34
C ALA A 43 -7.20 -12.91 8.47
N ALA A 44 -8.04 -11.97 8.93
CA ALA A 44 -9.48 -12.19 9.10
C ALA A 44 -10.29 -12.04 7.81
N LEU A 45 -9.74 -11.40 6.78
CA LEU A 45 -10.37 -11.18 5.49
C LEU A 45 -9.72 -12.04 4.40
N PRO A 46 -10.46 -12.43 3.35
CA PRO A 46 -9.87 -13.07 2.18
C PRO A 46 -8.78 -12.17 1.56
N ARG A 47 -7.66 -12.77 1.19
CA ARG A 47 -6.62 -12.03 0.44
C ARG A 47 -7.17 -11.61 -0.91
N GLU A 48 -6.83 -10.40 -1.32
CA GLU A 48 -7.36 -9.80 -2.56
C GLU A 48 -6.20 -9.30 -3.43
N ARG A 49 -6.21 -9.70 -4.70
CA ARG A 49 -5.23 -9.22 -5.68
C ARG A 49 -5.62 -7.82 -6.13
N VAL A 50 -4.73 -6.86 -5.93
CA VAL A 50 -4.97 -5.45 -6.22
C VAL A 50 -4.00 -4.90 -7.27
N LEU A 51 -4.53 -4.04 -8.12
CA LEU A 51 -3.74 -3.20 -9.01
C LEU A 51 -3.64 -1.80 -8.37
N TYR A 52 -2.45 -1.40 -7.97
CA TYR A 52 -2.19 -0.09 -7.37
C TYR A 52 -1.64 0.85 -8.43
N LEU A 53 -2.44 1.81 -8.87
CA LEU A 53 -2.06 2.75 -9.93
C LEU A 53 -1.31 3.95 -9.35
N ILE A 54 -0.16 4.26 -9.94
CA ILE A 54 0.70 5.41 -9.56
C ILE A 54 0.82 6.45 -10.67
N TRP A 55 0.51 6.10 -11.92
CA TRP A 55 0.63 7.01 -13.06
C TRP A 55 -0.35 6.66 -14.17
N ARG A 56 -0.71 7.67 -14.97
CA ARG A 56 -1.54 7.58 -16.16
C ARG A 56 -0.77 8.17 -17.35
N GLU A 57 -0.75 7.46 -18.47
CA GLU A 57 -0.08 7.86 -19.71
C GLU A 57 1.46 7.98 -19.60
N PRO A 58 2.17 6.84 -19.53
CA PRO A 58 1.65 5.47 -19.57
C PRO A 58 1.02 5.04 -18.23
N TRP A 59 0.16 4.03 -18.27
CA TRP A 59 -0.32 3.41 -17.04
C TRP A 59 0.83 2.72 -16.31
N MET A 60 0.98 2.99 -15.02
CA MET A 60 2.03 2.39 -14.20
C MET A 60 1.47 1.90 -12.86
N THR A 61 2.06 0.83 -12.38
CA THR A 61 1.72 0.21 -11.10
C THR A 61 2.96 -0.03 -10.25
N VAL A 62 2.78 -0.69 -9.11
CA VAL A 62 3.86 -1.09 -8.20
C VAL A 62 4.05 -2.60 -8.22
N GLY A 63 5.29 -3.03 -8.30
CA GLY A 63 5.68 -4.43 -8.20
C GLY A 63 5.72 -4.93 -6.75
N GLN A 64 5.74 -6.26 -6.59
CA GLN A 64 5.75 -6.93 -5.28
C GLN A 64 6.97 -6.58 -4.41
N GLY A 65 8.10 -6.20 -5.01
CA GLY A 65 9.33 -5.82 -4.29
C GLY A 65 9.37 -4.39 -3.77
N THR A 66 8.24 -3.69 -3.67
CA THR A 66 8.16 -2.30 -3.19
C THR A 66 7.67 -2.21 -1.76
N SER A 67 8.02 -1.11 -1.08
CA SER A 67 7.47 -0.80 0.25
C SER A 67 5.96 -0.62 0.24
N ILE A 68 5.40 -0.06 -0.84
CA ILE A 68 3.95 0.06 -1.01
C ILE A 68 3.31 -1.34 -1.00
N ALA A 69 3.86 -2.29 -1.76
CA ALA A 69 3.38 -3.67 -1.77
C ALA A 69 3.45 -4.30 -0.37
N ALA A 70 4.54 -4.07 0.38
CA ALA A 70 4.68 -4.58 1.74
C ALA A 70 3.65 -3.98 2.71
N MET A 71 3.37 -2.68 2.60
CA MET A 71 2.32 -2.00 3.38
C MET A 71 0.94 -2.58 3.07
N LEU A 72 0.58 -2.70 1.80
CA LEU A 72 -0.70 -3.28 1.35
C LEU A 72 -0.87 -4.73 1.80
N ALA A 73 0.20 -5.52 1.75
CA ALA A 73 0.18 -6.93 2.17
C ALA A 73 -0.19 -7.11 3.65
N THR A 74 0.07 -6.12 4.52
CA THR A 74 -0.32 -6.17 5.94
C THR A 74 -1.83 -6.29 6.13
N VAL A 75 -2.62 -5.69 5.25
CA VAL A 75 -4.09 -5.73 5.29
C VAL A 75 -4.70 -6.75 4.32
N GLY A 76 -3.88 -7.66 3.79
CA GLY A 76 -4.36 -8.72 2.90
C GLY A 76 -4.53 -8.33 1.43
N TRP A 77 -3.94 -7.22 0.99
CA TRP A 77 -3.88 -6.82 -0.41
C TRP A 77 -2.54 -7.21 -1.04
N ASP A 78 -2.58 -8.04 -2.06
CA ASP A 78 -1.41 -8.47 -2.83
C ASP A 78 -1.33 -7.75 -4.17
N THR A 79 -0.22 -7.08 -4.45
CA THR A 79 0.01 -6.46 -5.75
C THR A 79 0.22 -7.52 -6.84
N CYS A 80 -0.21 -7.23 -8.07
CA CYS A 80 -0.23 -8.20 -9.15
C CYS A 80 1.09 -8.31 -9.92
N ALA A 81 1.82 -7.20 -10.11
CA ALA A 81 3.09 -7.24 -10.85
C ALA A 81 4.15 -8.07 -10.09
N ALA A 82 4.75 -9.03 -10.80
CA ALA A 82 5.67 -9.99 -10.22
C ALA A 82 7.01 -9.37 -9.76
N LEU A 83 7.76 -10.11 -8.93
CA LEU A 83 9.12 -9.70 -8.50
C LEU A 83 10.12 -9.57 -9.66
N SER A 84 9.91 -10.31 -10.76
CA SER A 84 10.72 -10.24 -11.98
C SER A 84 10.48 -8.97 -12.81
N GLU A 85 9.38 -8.27 -12.54
CA GLU A 85 9.07 -7.00 -13.17
C GLU A 85 9.89 -5.86 -12.56
N PRO A 86 10.05 -4.73 -13.25
CA PRO A 86 10.57 -3.52 -12.63
C PRO A 86 9.75 -3.14 -11.39
N ARG A 87 10.35 -2.41 -10.45
CA ARG A 87 9.65 -1.97 -9.22
C ARG A 87 8.39 -1.16 -9.52
N TYR A 88 8.39 -0.44 -10.63
CA TYR A 88 7.29 0.43 -11.09
C TYR A 88 7.07 0.18 -12.58
N PRO A 89 6.45 -0.94 -12.96
CA PRO A 89 6.26 -1.27 -14.36
C PRO A 89 5.19 -0.40 -15.01
N ALA A 90 5.44 0.00 -16.26
CA ALA A 90 4.40 0.47 -17.16
C ALA A 90 3.68 -0.75 -17.75
N PHE A 91 2.39 -0.62 -18.03
CA PHE A 91 1.59 -1.69 -18.61
C PHE A 91 0.50 -1.16 -19.55
N GLU A 92 -0.07 -2.06 -20.33
CA GLU A 92 -1.25 -1.81 -21.14
C GLU A 92 -2.39 -2.75 -20.71
N TRP A 93 -3.61 -2.25 -20.66
CA TRP A 93 -4.78 -2.97 -20.14
C TRP A 93 -5.09 -4.29 -20.85
N ASN A 94 -4.64 -4.46 -22.08
CA ASN A 94 -4.96 -5.65 -22.87
C ASN A 94 -3.83 -6.68 -22.94
N THR A 95 -2.64 -6.38 -22.39
CA THR A 95 -1.44 -7.22 -22.62
C THR A 95 -0.78 -7.73 -21.36
N ALA A 96 -0.92 -7.06 -20.21
CA ALA A 96 -0.30 -7.50 -18.98
C ALA A 96 -0.95 -8.80 -18.47
N PRO A 97 -0.19 -9.92 -18.34
CA PRO A 97 -0.77 -11.25 -18.08
C PRO A 97 -1.43 -11.35 -16.71
N TRP A 98 -0.96 -10.57 -15.74
CA TRP A 98 -1.48 -10.57 -14.36
C TRP A 98 -2.78 -9.76 -14.18
N LEU A 99 -3.26 -9.05 -15.22
CA LEU A 99 -4.53 -8.30 -15.14
C LEU A 99 -5.73 -9.21 -14.88
N SER A 100 -5.72 -10.43 -15.36
CA SER A 100 -6.79 -11.43 -15.11
C SER A 100 -6.95 -11.79 -13.62
N GLU A 101 -5.91 -11.57 -12.82
CA GLU A 101 -5.93 -11.85 -11.39
C GLU A 101 -6.44 -10.68 -10.55
N VAL A 102 -6.53 -9.48 -11.14
CA VAL A 102 -6.98 -8.26 -10.43
C VAL A 102 -8.43 -8.44 -9.97
N ARG A 103 -8.69 -8.07 -8.72
CA ARG A 103 -10.04 -8.06 -8.12
C ARG A 103 -10.47 -6.66 -7.68
N ARG A 104 -9.52 -5.75 -7.55
CA ARG A 104 -9.76 -4.35 -7.21
C ARG A 104 -8.64 -3.47 -7.76
N VAL A 105 -8.99 -2.25 -8.15
CA VAL A 105 -8.01 -1.24 -8.56
C VAL A 105 -7.99 -0.11 -7.53
N LEU A 106 -6.80 0.20 -7.02
CA LEU A 106 -6.55 1.30 -6.08
C LEU A 106 -5.86 2.44 -6.83
N LEU A 107 -6.49 3.61 -6.86
CA LEU A 107 -6.00 4.80 -7.55
C LEU A 107 -5.34 5.74 -6.54
N SER A 108 -4.02 5.84 -6.59
CA SER A 108 -3.23 6.63 -5.64
C SER A 108 -3.39 8.14 -5.86
N SER A 109 -3.32 8.91 -4.78
CA SER A 109 -3.28 10.37 -4.85
C SER A 109 -1.92 10.93 -5.27
N GLU A 110 -0.88 10.08 -5.31
CA GLU A 110 0.48 10.46 -5.72
C GLU A 110 1.27 9.28 -6.33
N PRO A 111 2.32 9.52 -7.14
CA PRO A 111 2.76 10.82 -7.65
C PRO A 111 1.79 11.43 -8.67
N TYR A 112 1.02 10.61 -9.41
CA TYR A 112 -0.08 11.11 -10.23
C TYR A 112 -1.33 11.27 -9.36
N ARG A 113 -1.92 12.46 -9.40
CA ARG A 113 -3.09 12.74 -8.57
C ARG A 113 -4.36 12.20 -9.20
N PHE A 114 -4.65 10.92 -8.96
CA PHE A 114 -5.95 10.37 -9.30
C PHE A 114 -7.08 11.04 -8.50
N ARG A 115 -8.26 11.14 -9.11
CA ARG A 115 -9.45 11.77 -8.55
C ARG A 115 -10.69 10.94 -8.91
N GLU A 116 -11.82 11.23 -8.31
CA GLU A 116 -13.11 10.56 -8.55
C GLU A 116 -13.47 10.42 -10.04
N ARG A 117 -13.20 11.45 -10.85
CA ARG A 117 -13.41 11.43 -12.30
C ARG A 117 -12.69 10.29 -13.04
N HIS A 118 -11.64 9.72 -12.46
CA HIS A 118 -10.88 8.62 -13.06
C HIS A 118 -11.43 7.23 -12.67
N LEU A 119 -12.29 7.15 -11.65
CA LEU A 119 -12.81 5.88 -11.16
C LEU A 119 -13.63 5.17 -12.23
N GLU A 120 -14.49 5.89 -12.95
CA GLU A 120 -15.35 5.31 -13.99
C GLU A 120 -14.54 4.82 -15.20
N GLU A 121 -13.54 5.60 -15.64
CA GLU A 121 -12.60 5.19 -16.68
C GLU A 121 -11.91 3.87 -16.32
N VAL A 122 -11.37 3.80 -15.10
CA VAL A 122 -10.62 2.63 -14.65
C VAL A 122 -11.54 1.42 -14.45
N ARG A 123 -12.76 1.60 -13.96
CA ARG A 123 -13.76 0.53 -13.88
C ARG A 123 -14.09 -0.04 -15.26
N HIS A 124 -14.25 0.83 -16.25
CA HIS A 124 -14.50 0.42 -17.62
C HIS A 124 -13.33 -0.37 -18.21
N LEU A 125 -12.09 0.11 -18.00
CA LEU A 125 -10.87 -0.54 -18.51
C LEU A 125 -10.56 -1.88 -17.82
N SER A 126 -10.77 -1.96 -16.52
CA SER A 126 -10.41 -3.13 -15.71
C SER A 126 -11.53 -4.15 -15.57
N GLY A 127 -12.79 -3.73 -15.70
CA GLY A 127 -13.94 -4.54 -15.31
C GLY A 127 -14.03 -4.82 -13.80
N GLN A 128 -13.26 -4.11 -12.97
CA GLN A 128 -13.16 -4.37 -11.53
C GLN A 128 -13.57 -3.14 -10.70
N PRO A 129 -14.02 -3.32 -9.46
CA PRO A 129 -14.25 -2.20 -8.55
C PRO A 129 -12.98 -1.38 -8.38
N SER A 130 -13.13 -0.06 -8.36
CA SER A 130 -12.03 0.88 -8.21
C SER A 130 -12.31 1.87 -7.09
N SER A 131 -11.26 2.19 -6.31
CA SER A 131 -11.35 3.06 -5.15
C SER A 131 -10.13 3.99 -5.11
N LEU A 132 -10.32 5.21 -4.59
CA LEU A 132 -9.21 6.10 -4.30
C LEU A 132 -8.46 5.62 -3.05
N ILE A 133 -7.16 5.83 -3.04
CA ILE A 133 -6.29 5.58 -1.89
C ILE A 133 -5.34 6.76 -1.69
N ASP A 134 -5.12 7.13 -0.44
CA ASP A 134 -4.12 8.13 -0.09
C ASP A 134 -2.71 7.56 -0.29
N GLY A 135 -2.01 8.08 -1.31
CA GLY A 135 -0.68 7.63 -1.68
C GLY A 135 0.38 7.93 -0.63
N GLU A 136 0.25 9.05 0.09
CA GLU A 136 1.18 9.37 1.19
C GLU A 136 1.07 8.31 2.30
N MET A 137 -0.14 7.95 2.69
CA MET A 137 -0.39 6.95 3.74
C MET A 137 0.07 5.55 3.34
N ALA A 138 0.07 5.22 2.05
CA ALA A 138 0.52 3.93 1.56
C ALA A 138 2.03 3.84 1.31
N SER A 139 2.74 4.97 1.13
CA SER A 139 4.13 4.99 0.65
C SER A 139 5.15 5.58 1.61
N TRP A 140 4.74 6.38 2.59
CA TRP A 140 5.67 7.12 3.43
C TRP A 140 6.27 6.28 4.56
N TYR A 141 7.52 6.58 4.89
CA TYR A 141 8.33 5.92 5.92
C TYR A 141 8.35 6.71 7.24
N GLY A 142 9.11 6.19 8.18
CA GLY A 142 9.31 6.83 9.46
C GLY A 142 8.03 6.79 10.29
N SER A 143 7.80 7.80 11.12
CA SER A 143 6.63 7.86 12.00
C SER A 143 5.29 7.84 11.26
N ARG A 144 5.25 8.27 10.00
CA ARG A 144 4.04 8.22 9.16
C ARG A 144 3.59 6.81 8.80
N ALA A 145 4.49 5.82 8.86
CA ALA A 145 4.11 4.42 8.66
C ALA A 145 3.06 3.93 9.68
N ILE A 146 3.07 4.49 10.90
CA ILE A 146 2.09 4.17 11.93
C ILE A 146 0.68 4.59 11.50
N ASP A 147 0.54 5.85 11.07
CA ASP A 147 -0.74 6.37 10.58
C ASP A 147 -1.14 5.70 9.26
N GLY A 148 -0.18 5.39 8.40
CA GLY A 148 -0.39 4.63 7.17
C GLY A 148 -1.00 3.25 7.41
N LEU A 149 -0.49 2.49 8.36
CA LEU A 149 -1.04 1.17 8.74
C LEU A 149 -2.47 1.28 9.27
N ARG A 150 -2.75 2.26 10.12
CA ARG A 150 -4.11 2.53 10.64
C ARG A 150 -5.07 2.93 9.53
N TYR A 151 -4.61 3.80 8.63
CA TYR A 151 -5.38 4.22 7.45
C TYR A 151 -5.72 3.03 6.56
N LEU A 152 -4.73 2.20 6.21
CA LEU A 152 -4.94 1.02 5.37
C LEU A 152 -5.91 0.02 6.02
N ALA A 153 -5.81 -0.19 7.32
CA ALA A 153 -6.76 -1.04 8.05
C ALA A 153 -8.19 -0.48 8.01
N ALA A 154 -8.36 0.82 8.19
CA ALA A 154 -9.68 1.48 8.11
C ALA A 154 -10.25 1.39 6.69
N LEU A 155 -9.46 1.70 5.67
CA LEU A 155 -9.86 1.61 4.27
C LEU A 155 -10.25 0.16 3.89
N ARG A 156 -9.45 -0.84 4.30
CA ARG A 156 -9.72 -2.25 4.03
C ARG A 156 -11.04 -2.70 4.64
N ARG A 157 -11.35 -2.30 5.88
CA ARG A 157 -12.65 -2.60 6.52
C ARG A 157 -13.81 -1.98 5.74
N SER A 158 -13.69 -0.71 5.35
CA SER A 158 -14.72 0.00 4.60
C SER A 158 -15.04 -0.72 3.29
N LEU A 159 -13.99 -1.04 2.51
CA LEU A 159 -14.16 -1.68 1.20
C LEU A 159 -14.54 -3.18 1.27
N ALA A 160 -14.36 -3.83 2.41
CA ALA A 160 -14.82 -5.20 2.63
C ALA A 160 -16.31 -5.28 3.00
N ALA A 161 -16.92 -4.15 3.35
CA ALA A 161 -18.33 -4.06 3.71
C ALA A 161 -19.22 -3.69 2.50
N GLU A 162 -18.62 -3.37 1.34
CA GLU A 162 -19.32 -3.11 0.06
C GLU A 162 -19.65 -4.41 -0.68
#